data_e03640ddb6cc1b4276e2c2fa78c59ca9
#
_entry.id   e03640ddb6cc1b4276e2c2fa78c59ca9
#
_cell.length_a   1.000
_cell.length_b   1.000
_cell.length_c   1.000
_cell.angle_alpha   90.00
_cell.angle_beta   90.00
_cell.angle_gamma   90.00
#
_symmetry.space_group_name_H-M   'P 1'
#
loop_
_entity.id
_entity.type
_entity.pdbx_description
1 polymer ?
#
loop_
_entity_poly.entity_id
_entity_poly.type
_entity_poly.pdbx_seq_one_letter_code
_entity_poly.pdbx_strand_id
1 'polypeptide(L)'
;MKTENTRIPLISIKNLSRSYPDSKRKLFDKFNLELNKGDFLVVTGKSWSGKSTLVKFLIGQLKAPKKTLFYKLEDMADFSDAEIQRYRRKIGSMFQDYELIHTMTPQENIIYPLLLEEVPLTTIKTKYEAVKEIIDLSSIQTSDIKRLSGGEKQKVSIARALIHAPDFIIADEPTGNLDNESTMQIAEILIRANKLGNTIVLVTHDTALLEFLRKNANIKMLELIN
;
A
#
# COMPACT_ATOMS: atom_id res chain seq x y z
N MET A 1 9.56 -13.77 -34.51
CA MET A 1 8.51 -12.94 -33.87
C MET A 1 8.52 -13.23 -32.38
N LYS A 2 9.02 -12.28 -31.54
CA LYS A 2 8.91 -12.40 -30.08
C LYS A 2 7.45 -12.16 -29.74
N THR A 3 6.75 -13.15 -29.25
CA THR A 3 5.44 -13.00 -28.61
C THR A 3 5.67 -12.13 -27.37
N GLU A 4 5.35 -10.84 -27.47
CA GLU A 4 5.19 -9.97 -26.29
C GLU A 4 4.09 -10.62 -25.46
N ASN A 5 4.51 -11.21 -24.35
CA ASN A 5 3.62 -11.72 -23.32
C ASN A 5 3.03 -10.48 -22.65
N THR A 6 1.96 -9.94 -23.21
CA THR A 6 1.26 -8.74 -22.71
C THR A 6 0.66 -9.08 -21.35
N ARG A 7 1.46 -8.93 -20.28
CA ARG A 7 0.96 -9.07 -18.90
C ARG A 7 -0.10 -8.00 -18.68
N ILE A 8 -1.29 -8.41 -18.30
CA ILE A 8 -2.35 -7.48 -17.90
C ILE A 8 -1.88 -6.72 -16.66
N PRO A 9 -1.76 -5.39 -16.72
CA PRO A 9 -1.37 -4.61 -15.55
C PRO A 9 -2.46 -4.71 -14.47
N LEU A 10 -2.03 -4.70 -13.22
CA LEU A 10 -2.92 -4.70 -12.06
C LEU A 10 -3.67 -3.37 -11.96
N ILE A 11 -2.94 -2.27 -12.13
CA ILE A 11 -3.48 -0.91 -12.21
C ILE A 11 -2.91 -0.26 -13.47
N SER A 12 -3.75 0.46 -14.20
CA SER A 12 -3.33 1.29 -15.32
C SER A 12 -3.99 2.66 -15.22
N ILE A 13 -3.18 3.71 -15.22
CA ILE A 13 -3.64 5.10 -15.33
C ILE A 13 -3.26 5.60 -16.71
N LYS A 14 -4.22 6.16 -17.44
CA LYS A 14 -4.04 6.65 -18.81
C LYS A 14 -4.52 8.09 -18.93
N ASN A 15 -3.63 8.98 -19.33
CA ASN A 15 -3.93 10.40 -19.60
C ASN A 15 -4.72 11.11 -18.50
N LEU A 16 -4.51 10.76 -17.23
CA LEU A 16 -5.19 11.40 -16.11
C LEU A 16 -4.77 12.86 -16.01
N SER A 17 -5.75 13.76 -16.10
CA SER A 17 -5.53 15.19 -15.91
C SER A 17 -6.42 15.68 -14.77
N ARG A 18 -5.84 16.45 -13.83
CA ARG A 18 -6.55 17.02 -12.68
C ARG A 18 -5.89 18.31 -12.25
N SER A 19 -6.70 19.30 -11.90
CA SER A 19 -6.26 20.55 -11.29
C SER A 19 -6.74 20.66 -9.85
N TYR A 20 -6.14 21.53 -9.05
CA TYR A 20 -6.69 21.91 -7.76
C TYR A 20 -7.99 22.70 -7.96
N PRO A 21 -9.01 22.55 -7.08
CA PRO A 21 -10.29 23.23 -7.22
C PRO A 21 -10.17 24.76 -7.34
N ASP A 22 -9.25 25.36 -6.59
CA ASP A 22 -9.13 26.82 -6.43
C ASP A 22 -7.88 27.39 -7.14
N SER A 23 -7.26 26.63 -8.03
CA SER A 23 -6.07 27.10 -8.74
C SER A 23 -6.00 26.58 -10.18
N LYS A 24 -5.39 27.40 -11.06
CA LYS A 24 -5.04 26.97 -12.42
C LYS A 24 -3.91 25.95 -12.47
N ARG A 25 -3.32 25.60 -11.31
CA ARG A 25 -2.21 24.66 -11.23
C ARG A 25 -2.69 23.23 -11.50
N LYS A 26 -2.13 22.60 -12.50
CA LYS A 26 -2.41 21.20 -12.81
C LYS A 26 -1.70 20.32 -11.77
N LEU A 27 -2.44 19.41 -11.18
CA LEU A 27 -1.91 18.38 -10.29
C LEU A 27 -1.37 17.18 -11.08
N PHE A 28 -2.12 16.80 -12.11
CA PHE A 28 -1.72 15.83 -13.12
C PHE A 28 -2.01 16.41 -14.51
N ASP A 29 -1.10 16.19 -15.46
CA ASP A 29 -1.28 16.56 -16.84
C ASP A 29 -0.93 15.36 -17.74
N LYS A 30 -1.95 14.71 -18.31
CA LYS A 30 -1.83 13.48 -19.11
C LYS A 30 -0.95 12.41 -18.42
N PHE A 31 -1.12 12.28 -17.11
CA PHE A 31 -0.36 11.35 -16.29
C PHE A 31 -0.67 9.90 -16.66
N ASN A 32 0.38 9.09 -16.79
CA ASN A 32 0.29 7.67 -17.11
C ASN A 32 1.07 6.87 -16.08
N LEU A 33 0.54 5.70 -15.69
CA LEU A 33 1.19 4.77 -14.77
C LEU A 33 0.70 3.36 -15.07
N GLU A 34 1.61 2.39 -15.06
CA GLU A 34 1.29 0.97 -15.07
C GLU A 34 1.94 0.28 -13.86
N LEU A 35 1.13 -0.41 -13.09
CA LEU A 35 1.54 -1.23 -11.95
C LEU A 35 1.24 -2.69 -12.27
N ASN A 36 2.26 -3.51 -12.36
CA ASN A 36 2.13 -4.94 -12.59
C ASN A 36 2.21 -5.73 -11.30
N LYS A 37 1.67 -6.95 -11.28
CA LYS A 37 1.79 -7.84 -10.13
C LYS A 37 3.26 -8.10 -9.81
N GLY A 38 3.64 -7.95 -8.53
CA GLY A 38 5.00 -8.12 -8.04
C GLY A 38 5.88 -6.87 -8.18
N ASP A 39 5.38 -5.77 -8.74
CA ASP A 39 6.14 -4.50 -8.78
C ASP A 39 6.34 -3.93 -7.38
N PHE A 40 7.49 -3.30 -7.17
CA PHE A 40 7.74 -2.41 -6.05
C PHE A 40 7.89 -0.98 -6.59
N LEU A 41 6.78 -0.24 -6.60
CA LEU A 41 6.74 1.15 -7.04
C LEU A 41 7.00 2.09 -5.87
N VAL A 42 7.99 2.96 -6.02
CA VAL A 42 8.27 4.03 -5.05
C VAL A 42 7.89 5.37 -5.67
N VAL A 43 6.97 6.06 -5.02
CA VAL A 43 6.46 7.37 -5.44
C VAL A 43 7.09 8.45 -4.58
N THR A 44 7.80 9.37 -5.20
CA THR A 44 8.45 10.51 -4.55
C THR A 44 7.92 11.83 -5.11
N GLY A 45 8.32 12.93 -4.52
CA GLY A 45 7.98 14.28 -4.99
C GLY A 45 7.83 15.27 -3.83
N LYS A 46 7.90 16.55 -4.15
CA LYS A 46 7.76 17.64 -3.17
C LYS A 46 6.39 17.59 -2.48
N SER A 47 6.26 18.29 -1.35
CA SER A 47 4.95 18.55 -0.75
C SER A 47 4.03 19.17 -1.80
N TRP A 48 2.76 18.78 -1.80
CA TRP A 48 1.74 19.23 -2.77
C TRP A 48 1.95 18.74 -4.23
N SER A 49 2.85 17.80 -4.49
CA SER A 49 3.05 17.24 -5.85
C SER A 49 1.95 16.29 -6.30
N GLY A 50 1.01 15.94 -5.44
CA GLY A 50 -0.10 15.05 -5.79
C GLY A 50 0.01 13.62 -5.27
N LYS A 51 1.04 13.29 -4.46
CA LYS A 51 1.23 11.94 -3.88
C LYS A 51 -0.03 11.43 -3.18
N SER A 52 -0.56 12.18 -2.22
CA SER A 52 -1.78 11.80 -1.50
C SER A 52 -3.03 11.75 -2.39
N THR A 53 -3.07 12.55 -3.46
CA THR A 53 -4.16 12.47 -4.44
C THR A 53 -4.04 11.20 -5.28
N LEU A 54 -2.82 10.80 -5.66
CA LEU A 54 -2.57 9.54 -6.33
C LEU A 54 -2.99 8.36 -5.45
N VAL A 55 -2.59 8.36 -4.17
CA VAL A 55 -3.03 7.36 -3.19
C VAL A 55 -4.55 7.27 -3.15
N LYS A 56 -5.26 8.41 -3.03
CA LYS A 56 -6.73 8.45 -3.00
C LYS A 56 -7.39 7.88 -4.25
N PHE A 57 -6.78 8.06 -5.43
CA PHE A 57 -7.23 7.39 -6.65
C PHE A 57 -7.00 5.88 -6.56
N LEU A 58 -5.80 5.46 -6.16
CA LEU A 58 -5.44 4.04 -6.09
C LEU A 58 -6.28 3.25 -5.08
N ILE A 59 -6.70 3.85 -3.95
CA ILE A 59 -7.60 3.20 -2.98
C ILE A 59 -9.09 3.39 -3.32
N GLY A 60 -9.41 4.00 -4.46
CA GLY A 60 -10.79 4.25 -4.87
C GLY A 60 -11.55 5.27 -4.00
N GLN A 61 -10.83 6.14 -3.26
CA GLN A 61 -11.43 7.21 -2.46
C GLN A 61 -11.84 8.41 -3.34
N LEU A 62 -11.11 8.62 -4.42
CA LEU A 62 -11.45 9.60 -5.45
C LEU A 62 -11.87 8.90 -6.71
N LYS A 63 -13.01 9.33 -7.28
CA LYS A 63 -13.47 8.85 -8.57
C LYS A 63 -12.65 9.51 -9.69
N ALA A 64 -12.07 8.69 -10.55
CA ALA A 64 -11.34 9.15 -11.72
C ALA A 64 -12.29 9.43 -12.89
N PRO A 65 -11.93 10.29 -13.85
CA PRO A 65 -12.67 10.42 -15.11
C PRO A 65 -12.73 9.08 -15.84
N LYS A 66 -13.78 8.87 -16.66
CA LYS A 66 -13.89 7.66 -17.48
C LYS A 66 -12.68 7.46 -18.37
N LYS A 67 -12.30 6.18 -18.56
CA LYS A 67 -11.18 5.73 -19.40
C LYS A 67 -9.81 6.24 -18.94
N THR A 68 -9.67 6.56 -17.64
CA THR A 68 -8.39 7.04 -17.09
C THR A 68 -7.77 6.14 -16.03
N LEU A 69 -8.57 5.45 -15.21
CA LEU A 69 -8.06 4.55 -14.15
C LEU A 69 -8.71 3.18 -14.30
N PHE A 70 -7.88 2.17 -14.48
CA PHE A 70 -8.30 0.79 -14.68
C PHE A 70 -7.71 -0.13 -13.63
N TYR A 71 -8.52 -1.03 -13.13
CA TYR A 71 -8.11 -2.16 -12.31
C TYR A 71 -8.35 -3.46 -13.10
N LYS A 72 -7.27 -4.20 -13.40
CA LYS A 72 -7.33 -5.44 -14.20
C LYS A 72 -8.14 -5.26 -15.51
N LEU A 73 -7.92 -4.13 -16.22
CA LEU A 73 -8.58 -3.70 -17.44
C LEU A 73 -10.02 -3.16 -17.30
N GLU A 74 -10.65 -3.25 -16.12
CA GLU A 74 -11.97 -2.70 -15.87
C GLU A 74 -11.86 -1.21 -15.52
N ASP A 75 -12.66 -0.36 -16.15
CA ASP A 75 -12.67 1.09 -15.86
C ASP A 75 -13.30 1.35 -14.48
N MET A 76 -12.52 1.82 -13.55
CA MET A 76 -13.00 2.08 -12.18
C MET A 76 -14.03 3.21 -12.10
N ALA A 77 -14.16 4.03 -13.16
CA ALA A 77 -15.22 5.05 -13.25
C ALA A 77 -16.63 4.44 -13.35
N ASP A 78 -16.72 3.22 -13.82
CA ASP A 78 -17.99 2.49 -13.99
C ASP A 78 -18.35 1.61 -12.78
N PHE A 79 -17.45 1.51 -11.78
CA PHE A 79 -17.70 0.74 -10.57
C PHE A 79 -18.83 1.36 -9.73
N SER A 80 -19.77 0.52 -9.33
CA SER A 80 -20.75 0.83 -8.30
C SER A 80 -20.09 0.94 -6.91
N ASP A 81 -20.80 1.50 -5.93
CA ASP A 81 -20.28 1.60 -4.56
C ASP A 81 -19.94 0.21 -3.97
N ALA A 82 -20.72 -0.82 -4.28
CA ALA A 82 -20.44 -2.19 -3.86
C ALA A 82 -19.17 -2.75 -4.50
N GLU A 83 -18.89 -2.43 -5.76
CA GLU A 83 -17.65 -2.82 -6.45
C GLU A 83 -16.44 -2.09 -5.90
N ILE A 84 -16.57 -0.79 -5.59
CA ILE A 84 -15.51 -0.04 -4.90
C ILE A 84 -15.22 -0.64 -3.54
N GLN A 85 -16.22 -1.07 -2.74
CA GLN A 85 -15.98 -1.73 -1.47
C GLN A 85 -15.26 -3.08 -1.66
N ARG A 86 -15.67 -3.89 -2.64
CA ARG A 86 -14.96 -5.13 -2.99
C ARG A 86 -13.53 -4.89 -3.44
N TYR A 87 -13.30 -3.85 -4.23
CA TYR A 87 -11.97 -3.43 -4.65
C TYR A 87 -11.09 -3.04 -3.45
N ARG A 88 -11.61 -2.23 -2.52
CA ARG A 88 -10.86 -1.82 -1.31
C ARG A 88 -10.42 -3.00 -0.46
N ARG A 89 -11.22 -4.07 -0.39
CA ARG A 89 -10.83 -5.31 0.30
C ARG A 89 -9.68 -6.05 -0.37
N LYS A 90 -9.31 -5.69 -1.60
CA LYS A 90 -8.14 -6.22 -2.31
C LYS A 90 -6.88 -5.40 -2.09
N ILE A 91 -6.93 -4.38 -1.25
CA ILE A 91 -5.82 -3.45 -0.99
C ILE A 91 -5.41 -3.54 0.47
N GLY A 92 -4.13 -3.77 0.72
CA GLY A 92 -3.53 -3.54 2.04
C GLY A 92 -3.11 -2.09 2.16
N SER A 93 -3.54 -1.39 3.20
CA SER A 93 -3.19 0.02 3.41
C SER A 93 -2.41 0.22 4.69
N MET A 94 -1.35 1.02 4.62
CA MET A 94 -0.54 1.47 5.74
C MET A 94 -0.40 2.99 5.65
N PHE A 95 -0.65 3.67 6.76
CA PHE A 95 -0.58 5.13 6.86
C PHE A 95 0.39 5.55 7.97
N GLN A 96 0.83 6.79 7.94
CA GLN A 96 1.82 7.35 8.87
C GLN A 96 1.38 7.26 10.34
N ASP A 97 0.09 7.38 10.64
CA ASP A 97 -0.50 7.30 12.00
C ASP A 97 -1.02 5.90 12.36
N TYR A 98 -0.60 4.89 11.60
CA TYR A 98 -0.87 3.45 11.80
C TYR A 98 -2.35 3.04 11.67
N GLU A 99 -3.30 3.91 11.98
CA GLU A 99 -4.76 3.67 12.02
C GLU A 99 -5.14 2.36 12.74
N LEU A 100 -4.53 2.11 13.90
CA LEU A 100 -4.82 0.94 14.72
C LEU A 100 -6.06 1.17 15.60
N ILE A 101 -6.85 0.13 15.79
CA ILE A 101 -8.03 0.15 16.65
C ILE A 101 -7.54 0.02 18.11
N HIS A 102 -7.55 1.10 18.85
CA HIS A 102 -6.98 1.18 20.19
C HIS A 102 -7.70 0.34 21.27
N THR A 103 -8.91 -0.11 21.01
CA THR A 103 -9.70 -0.99 21.89
C THR A 103 -9.42 -2.47 21.65
N MET A 104 -8.61 -2.80 20.66
CA MET A 104 -8.22 -4.15 20.26
C MET A 104 -6.76 -4.42 20.58
N THR A 105 -6.44 -5.68 20.82
CA THR A 105 -5.05 -6.15 20.94
C THR A 105 -4.33 -6.07 19.59
N PRO A 106 -3.00 -6.15 19.54
CA PRO A 106 -2.24 -6.24 18.28
C PRO A 106 -2.71 -7.38 17.38
N GLN A 107 -2.93 -8.57 17.96
CA GLN A 107 -3.41 -9.74 17.22
C GLN A 107 -4.82 -9.49 16.63
N GLU A 108 -5.73 -8.95 17.41
CA GLU A 108 -7.08 -8.61 16.92
C GLU A 108 -7.03 -7.59 15.80
N ASN A 109 -6.18 -6.56 15.90
CA ASN A 109 -5.98 -5.60 14.82
C ASN A 109 -5.53 -6.29 13.52
N ILE A 110 -4.59 -7.24 13.61
CA ILE A 110 -4.06 -7.96 12.45
C ILE A 110 -5.15 -8.80 11.79
N ILE A 111 -5.92 -9.57 12.57
CA ILE A 111 -6.90 -10.51 12.02
C ILE A 111 -8.25 -9.85 11.69
N TYR A 112 -8.48 -8.61 12.13
CA TYR A 112 -9.76 -7.92 11.99
C TYR A 112 -10.33 -7.91 10.56
N PRO A 113 -9.54 -7.66 9.50
CA PRO A 113 -10.05 -7.72 8.12
C PRO A 113 -10.66 -9.08 7.77
N LEU A 114 -10.07 -10.18 8.28
CA LEU A 114 -10.56 -11.52 8.02
C LEU A 114 -11.83 -11.84 8.83
N LEU A 115 -11.96 -11.27 10.02
CA LEU A 115 -13.18 -11.40 10.84
C LEU A 115 -14.36 -10.70 10.16
N LEU A 116 -14.13 -9.53 9.53
CA LEU A 116 -15.17 -8.82 8.78
C LEU A 116 -15.60 -9.56 7.50
N GLU A 117 -14.75 -10.44 6.97
CA GLU A 117 -15.07 -11.30 5.82
C GLU A 117 -15.60 -12.66 6.24
N GLU A 118 -15.88 -12.87 7.53
CA GLU A 118 -16.39 -14.13 8.10
C GLU A 118 -15.51 -15.35 7.76
N VAL A 119 -14.18 -15.14 7.63
CA VAL A 119 -13.24 -16.20 7.32
C VAL A 119 -13.18 -17.20 8.48
N PRO A 120 -13.22 -18.53 8.22
CA PRO A 120 -13.14 -19.55 9.27
C PRO A 120 -11.87 -19.40 10.15
N LEU A 121 -12.01 -19.61 11.46
CA LEU A 121 -10.91 -19.45 12.43
C LEU A 121 -9.68 -20.30 12.11
N THR A 122 -9.86 -21.49 11.56
CA THR A 122 -8.75 -22.34 11.11
C THR A 122 -7.92 -21.69 10.01
N THR A 123 -8.60 -21.06 9.04
CA THR A 123 -7.96 -20.31 7.96
C THR A 123 -7.27 -19.04 8.48
N ILE A 124 -7.93 -18.33 9.43
CA ILE A 124 -7.32 -17.15 10.08
C ILE A 124 -6.00 -17.53 10.74
N LYS A 125 -5.99 -18.65 11.51
CA LYS A 125 -4.77 -19.14 12.17
C LYS A 125 -3.65 -19.41 11.17
N THR A 126 -3.93 -20.10 10.07
CA THR A 126 -2.95 -20.40 9.03
C THR A 126 -2.37 -19.11 8.40
N LYS A 127 -3.26 -18.16 8.07
CA LYS A 127 -2.84 -16.86 7.50
C LYS A 127 -2.01 -16.03 8.50
N TYR A 128 -2.39 -16.06 9.79
CA TYR A 128 -1.66 -15.36 10.84
C TYR A 128 -0.23 -15.93 11.03
N GLU A 129 -0.07 -17.26 11.03
CA GLU A 129 1.25 -17.88 11.09
C GLU A 129 2.10 -17.52 9.85
N ALA A 130 1.51 -17.52 8.65
CA ALA A 130 2.22 -17.10 7.43
C ALA A 130 2.71 -15.64 7.48
N VAL A 131 1.92 -14.74 8.09
CA VAL A 131 2.35 -13.34 8.27
C VAL A 131 3.49 -13.24 9.28
N LYS A 132 3.50 -14.05 10.34
CA LYS A 132 4.60 -14.10 11.33
C LYS A 132 5.94 -14.53 10.71
N GLU A 133 5.92 -15.33 9.65
CA GLU A 133 7.15 -15.67 8.91
C GLU A 133 7.76 -14.47 8.18
N ILE A 134 6.91 -13.49 7.81
CA ILE A 134 7.36 -12.26 7.16
C ILE A 134 7.81 -11.22 8.17
N ILE A 135 7.07 -11.12 9.29
CA ILE A 135 7.22 -10.09 10.32
C ILE A 135 7.40 -10.75 11.67
N ASP A 136 8.50 -10.44 12.36
CA ASP A 136 8.66 -10.88 13.75
C ASP A 136 7.68 -10.12 14.65
N LEU A 137 6.65 -10.85 15.08
CA LEU A 137 5.60 -10.38 16.00
C LEU A 137 5.72 -11.00 17.40
N SER A 138 6.77 -11.78 17.69
CA SER A 138 6.87 -12.59 18.90
C SER A 138 6.75 -11.77 20.20
N SER A 139 7.29 -10.58 20.21
CA SER A 139 7.28 -9.66 21.37
C SER A 139 6.01 -8.86 21.54
N ILE A 140 5.18 -8.71 20.47
CA ILE A 140 4.04 -7.77 20.47
C ILE A 140 2.66 -8.44 20.57
N GLN A 141 2.57 -9.76 20.52
CA GLN A 141 1.29 -10.49 20.46
C GLN A 141 0.38 -10.30 21.67
N THR A 142 0.95 -10.08 22.84
CA THR A 142 0.23 -9.94 24.12
C THR A 142 0.24 -8.52 24.67
N SER A 143 0.81 -7.57 23.92
CA SER A 143 0.95 -6.17 24.36
C SER A 143 -0.30 -5.35 24.10
N ASP A 144 -0.56 -4.33 24.91
CA ASP A 144 -1.56 -3.31 24.65
C ASP A 144 -1.05 -2.35 23.55
N ILE A 145 -1.87 -2.07 22.54
CA ILE A 145 -1.56 -1.13 21.45
C ILE A 145 -1.00 0.20 21.94
N LYS A 146 -1.50 0.70 23.06
CA LYS A 146 -1.07 1.99 23.62
C LYS A 146 0.38 1.98 24.12
N ARG A 147 0.89 0.80 24.48
CA ARG A 147 2.24 0.61 25.01
C ARG A 147 3.28 0.27 23.94
N LEU A 148 2.83 0.01 22.71
CA LEU A 148 3.73 -0.29 21.62
C LEU A 148 4.53 0.95 21.19
N SER A 149 5.81 0.74 20.89
CA SER A 149 6.66 1.71 20.19
C SER A 149 6.11 2.03 18.80
N GLY A 150 6.61 3.08 18.15
CA GLY A 150 6.25 3.41 16.78
C GLY A 150 6.54 2.27 15.81
N GLY A 151 7.72 1.67 15.89
CA GLY A 151 8.11 0.54 15.04
C GLY A 151 7.24 -0.70 15.23
N GLU A 152 6.86 -1.03 16.49
CA GLU A 152 5.95 -2.14 16.76
C GLU A 152 4.54 -1.87 16.23
N LYS A 153 4.01 -0.65 16.40
CA LYS A 153 2.73 -0.25 15.79
C LYS A 153 2.76 -0.40 14.28
N GLN A 154 3.87 -0.01 13.65
CA GLN A 154 4.03 -0.13 12.21
C GLN A 154 4.09 -1.62 11.79
N LYS A 155 4.79 -2.48 12.52
CA LYS A 155 4.78 -3.92 12.26
C LYS A 155 3.36 -4.51 12.31
N VAL A 156 2.53 -4.10 13.30
CA VAL A 156 1.12 -4.50 13.38
C VAL A 156 0.32 -3.99 12.17
N SER A 157 0.53 -2.74 11.75
CA SER A 157 -0.12 -2.15 10.58
C SER A 157 0.23 -2.90 9.29
N ILE A 158 1.51 -3.25 9.09
CA ILE A 158 1.96 -4.06 7.94
C ILE A 158 1.35 -5.46 7.98
N ALA A 159 1.37 -6.12 9.15
CA ALA A 159 0.80 -7.44 9.31
C ALA A 159 -0.70 -7.46 8.97
N ARG A 160 -1.44 -6.45 9.42
CA ARG A 160 -2.85 -6.25 9.07
C ARG A 160 -3.04 -6.04 7.57
N ALA A 161 -2.15 -5.29 6.93
CA ALA A 161 -2.22 -5.07 5.49
C ALA A 161 -1.92 -6.33 4.66
N LEU A 162 -1.11 -7.26 5.19
CA LEU A 162 -0.72 -8.49 4.50
C LEU A 162 -1.69 -9.67 4.72
N ILE A 163 -2.41 -9.71 5.86
CA ILE A 163 -3.13 -10.90 6.33
C ILE A 163 -4.17 -11.45 5.35
N HIS A 164 -4.81 -10.59 4.56
CA HIS A 164 -5.84 -11.00 3.60
C HIS A 164 -5.28 -11.30 2.21
N ALA A 165 -3.94 -11.30 2.04
CA ALA A 165 -3.24 -11.51 0.75
C ALA A 165 -3.72 -10.54 -0.34
N PRO A 166 -3.51 -9.23 -0.16
CA PRO A 166 -4.02 -8.21 -1.07
C PRO A 166 -3.42 -8.31 -2.47
N ASP A 167 -4.12 -7.77 -3.47
CA ASP A 167 -3.57 -7.62 -4.81
C ASP A 167 -2.36 -6.67 -4.83
N PHE A 168 -2.40 -5.63 -3.99
CA PHE A 168 -1.27 -4.74 -3.73
C PHE A 168 -1.39 -4.03 -2.38
N ILE A 169 -0.25 -3.53 -1.91
CA ILE A 169 -0.13 -2.80 -0.66
C ILE A 169 0.21 -1.35 -0.99
N ILE A 170 -0.49 -0.40 -0.36
CA ILE A 170 -0.14 1.02 -0.36
C ILE A 170 0.43 1.38 1.00
N ALA A 171 1.64 1.93 1.00
CA ALA A 171 2.31 2.49 2.16
C ALA A 171 2.50 4.00 1.96
N ASP A 172 1.71 4.81 2.67
CA ASP A 172 1.79 6.27 2.58
C ASP A 172 2.57 6.81 3.77
N GLU A 173 3.81 7.24 3.54
CA GLU A 173 4.79 7.73 4.52
C GLU A 173 4.94 6.80 5.75
N PRO A 174 5.18 5.49 5.56
CA PRO A 174 5.08 4.50 6.64
C PRO A 174 6.18 4.64 7.71
N THR A 175 7.20 5.45 7.47
CA THR A 175 8.35 5.64 8.38
C THR A 175 8.46 7.06 8.94
N GLY A 176 7.50 7.94 8.63
CA GLY A 176 7.56 9.36 8.98
C GLY A 176 7.62 9.66 10.49
N ASN A 177 7.22 8.72 11.35
CA ASN A 177 7.24 8.85 12.81
C ASN A 177 8.21 7.86 13.49
N LEU A 178 9.19 7.31 12.74
CA LEU A 178 10.11 6.27 13.21
C LEU A 178 11.55 6.80 13.30
N ASP A 179 12.32 6.21 14.18
CA ASP A 179 13.78 6.35 14.20
C ASP A 179 14.43 5.60 13.01
N ASN A 180 15.71 5.84 12.79
CA ASN A 180 16.43 5.23 11.66
C ASN A 180 16.47 3.70 11.73
N GLU A 181 16.62 3.12 12.93
CA GLU A 181 16.68 1.67 13.11
C GLU A 181 15.33 1.03 12.76
N SER A 182 14.25 1.55 13.30
CA SER A 182 12.89 1.10 12.99
C SER A 182 12.56 1.29 11.50
N THR A 183 13.00 2.40 10.90
CA THR A 183 12.84 2.65 9.45
C THR A 183 13.48 1.55 8.61
N MET A 184 14.72 1.14 8.93
CA MET A 184 15.41 0.07 8.20
C MET A 184 14.72 -1.29 8.39
N GLN A 185 14.25 -1.61 9.60
CA GLN A 185 13.48 -2.82 9.86
C GLN A 185 12.19 -2.86 9.01
N ILE A 186 11.47 -1.75 8.90
CA ILE A 186 10.27 -1.66 8.06
C ILE A 186 10.63 -1.83 6.58
N ALA A 187 11.72 -1.22 6.12
CA ALA A 187 12.20 -1.40 4.75
C ALA A 187 12.49 -2.87 4.42
N GLU A 188 13.16 -3.59 5.32
CA GLU A 188 13.46 -5.02 5.16
C GLU A 188 12.19 -5.87 5.09
N ILE A 189 11.18 -5.56 5.92
CA ILE A 189 9.88 -6.25 5.88
C ILE A 189 9.21 -6.03 4.53
N LEU A 190 9.18 -4.79 4.01
CA LEU A 190 8.60 -4.49 2.69
C LEU A 190 9.35 -5.21 1.57
N ILE A 191 10.68 -5.23 1.62
CA ILE A 191 11.51 -5.97 0.65
C ILE A 191 11.18 -7.46 0.70
N ARG A 192 11.10 -8.05 1.90
CA ARG A 192 10.75 -9.46 2.08
C ARG A 192 9.35 -9.76 1.53
N ALA A 193 8.36 -8.93 1.85
CA ALA A 193 7.01 -9.06 1.33
C ALA A 193 6.98 -9.00 -0.21
N ASN A 194 7.73 -8.08 -0.82
CA ASN A 194 7.82 -7.98 -2.28
C ASN A 194 8.50 -9.22 -2.90
N LYS A 195 9.59 -9.71 -2.33
CA LYS A 195 10.26 -10.94 -2.78
C LYS A 195 9.34 -12.17 -2.74
N LEU A 196 8.36 -12.20 -1.86
CA LEU A 196 7.30 -13.22 -1.78
C LEU A 196 6.15 -12.98 -2.76
N GLY A 197 6.28 -12.00 -3.66
CA GLY A 197 5.34 -11.75 -4.75
C GLY A 197 4.28 -10.67 -4.47
N ASN A 198 4.33 -10.00 -3.32
CA ASN A 198 3.42 -8.89 -3.05
C ASN A 198 3.78 -7.67 -3.92
N THR A 199 2.76 -7.01 -4.47
CA THR A 199 2.90 -5.74 -5.17
C THR A 199 2.87 -4.62 -4.16
N ILE A 200 3.82 -3.67 -4.24
CA ILE A 200 3.95 -2.59 -3.25
C ILE A 200 3.97 -1.23 -3.96
N VAL A 201 3.20 -0.30 -3.45
CA VAL A 201 3.27 1.13 -3.78
C VAL A 201 3.66 1.87 -2.50
N LEU A 202 4.88 2.34 -2.46
CA LEU A 202 5.43 3.11 -1.34
C LEU A 202 5.48 4.59 -1.71
N VAL A 203 4.83 5.42 -0.93
CA VAL A 203 4.94 6.88 -1.02
C VAL A 203 5.84 7.35 0.10
N THR A 204 6.95 8.02 -0.23
CA THR A 204 7.86 8.55 0.78
C THR A 204 8.72 9.70 0.24
N HIS A 205 9.19 10.52 1.16
CA HIS A 205 10.23 11.54 0.92
C HIS A 205 11.52 11.29 1.75
N ASP A 206 11.55 10.17 2.49
CA ASP A 206 12.69 9.77 3.32
C ASP A 206 13.87 9.31 2.44
N THR A 207 14.92 10.12 2.41
CA THR A 207 16.11 9.88 1.57
C THR A 207 16.90 8.66 2.03
N ALA A 208 16.98 8.39 3.34
CA ALA A 208 17.71 7.24 3.88
C ALA A 208 16.99 5.93 3.49
N LEU A 209 15.66 5.90 3.63
CA LEU A 209 14.84 4.79 3.15
C LEU A 209 15.00 4.56 1.65
N LEU A 210 14.98 5.63 0.84
CA LEU A 210 15.16 5.54 -0.62
C LEU A 210 16.52 4.97 -1.01
N GLU A 211 17.60 5.40 -0.37
CA GLU A 211 18.94 4.87 -0.62
C GLU A 211 19.04 3.40 -0.24
N PHE A 212 18.46 3.01 0.88
CA PHE A 212 18.45 1.61 1.32
C PHE A 212 17.68 0.73 0.33
N LEU A 213 16.50 1.14 -0.11
CA LEU A 213 15.68 0.41 -1.07
C LEU A 213 16.37 0.25 -2.43
N ARG A 214 17.02 1.31 -2.94
CA ARG A 214 17.77 1.26 -4.20
C ARG A 214 18.90 0.24 -4.19
N LYS A 215 19.54 0.03 -3.04
CA LYS A 215 20.63 -0.93 -2.87
C LYS A 215 20.17 -2.38 -2.71
N ASN A 216 18.97 -2.58 -2.13
CA ASN A 216 18.55 -3.90 -1.62
C ASN A 216 17.31 -4.50 -2.33
N ALA A 217 16.65 -3.73 -3.21
CA ALA A 217 15.44 -4.16 -3.92
C ALA A 217 15.42 -3.70 -5.38
N ASN A 218 14.67 -4.44 -6.20
CA ASN A 218 14.36 -4.02 -7.57
C ASN A 218 13.12 -3.11 -7.54
N ILE A 219 13.34 -1.79 -7.47
CA ILE A 219 12.27 -0.80 -7.35
C ILE A 219 12.07 -0.03 -8.66
N LYS A 220 10.82 0.32 -8.93
CA LYS A 220 10.44 1.30 -9.94
C LYS A 220 10.27 2.65 -9.27
N MET A 221 10.87 3.69 -9.80
CA MET A 221 10.76 5.05 -9.26
C MET A 221 9.78 5.86 -10.07
N LEU A 222 8.90 6.57 -9.38
CA LEU A 222 8.00 7.58 -9.95
C LEU A 222 8.19 8.89 -9.17
N GLU A 223 8.75 9.88 -9.82
CA GLU A 223 8.84 11.22 -9.23
C GLU A 223 7.70 12.09 -9.76
N LEU A 224 6.85 12.58 -8.85
CA LEU A 224 5.80 13.54 -9.19
C LEU A 224 6.40 14.96 -9.17
N ILE A 225 6.63 15.50 -10.36
CA ILE A 225 7.16 16.84 -10.58
C ILE A 225 6.00 17.78 -10.91
N ASN A 226 5.84 18.84 -10.12
CA ASN A 226 4.89 19.94 -10.37
C ASN A 226 5.58 21.29 -10.32
#